data_403ca9be9bb5ce4a2da576d62e38aa5e
#
_entry.id   403ca9be9bb5ce4a2da576d62e38aa5e
#
_cell.length_a   1.000
_cell.length_b   1.000
_cell.length_c   1.000
_cell.angle_alpha   90.00
_cell.angle_beta   90.00
_cell.angle_gamma   90.00
#
_symmetry.space_group_name_H-M   'P 1'
#
loop_
_entity.id
_entity.type
_entity.pdbx_description
1 polymer ?
#
loop_
_entity_poly.entity_id
_entity_poly.type
_entity_poly.pdbx_seq_one_letter_code
_entity_poly.pdbx_strand_id
1 'polypeptide(L)'
;MRGVVHLPVYATGFRGDDVEASLQQLAPISLRYGAKRYEVFRSRDDRYKFLTSFEFDTKAEWDAYWYGPEFTDWRAGCTGWYQVPLLYAWQDLVAVGELREPVAADALEE
;
A
#
# COMPACT_ATOMS: atom_id res chain seq x y z
N MET A 1 18.51 -7.78 0.58
CA MET A 1 17.92 -6.61 -0.09
C MET A 1 16.44 -6.56 0.24
N ARG A 2 15.95 -5.38 0.59
CA ARG A 2 14.55 -5.22 0.94
C ARG A 2 13.67 -5.40 -0.29
N GLY A 3 12.54 -6.06 -0.14
CA GLY A 3 11.57 -6.22 -1.20
C GLY A 3 10.42 -5.24 -1.08
N VAL A 4 9.88 -4.85 -2.21
CA VAL A 4 8.71 -3.96 -2.28
C VAL A 4 7.61 -4.65 -3.05
N VAL A 5 6.43 -4.70 -2.45
CA VAL A 5 5.23 -5.16 -3.13
C VAL A 5 4.48 -3.96 -3.67
N HIS A 6 4.15 -4.00 -4.95
CA HIS A 6 3.17 -3.09 -5.52
C HIS A 6 1.91 -3.87 -5.84
N LEU A 7 0.79 -3.42 -5.31
CA LEU A 7 -0.52 -4.02 -5.57
C LEU A 7 -1.45 -2.93 -6.09
N PRO A 8 -1.68 -2.91 -7.41
CA PRO A 8 -2.69 -2.02 -7.98
C PRO A 8 -4.10 -2.49 -7.61
N VAL A 9 -4.96 -1.53 -7.27
CA VAL A 9 -6.37 -1.79 -7.00
C VAL A 9 -7.19 -0.81 -7.82
N TYR A 10 -8.07 -1.31 -8.66
CA TYR A 10 -8.94 -0.46 -9.47
C TYR A 10 -10.37 -0.59 -8.98
N ALA A 11 -10.91 0.50 -8.44
CA ALA A 11 -12.25 0.50 -7.88
C ALA A 11 -13.30 0.39 -8.99
N THR A 12 -14.40 -0.27 -8.69
CA THR A 12 -15.57 -0.30 -9.56
C THR A 12 -16.39 0.97 -9.40
N GLY A 13 -17.39 1.16 -10.26
CA GLY A 13 -18.17 2.39 -10.29
C GLY A 13 -18.75 2.77 -8.95
N PHE A 14 -18.59 4.03 -8.56
CA PHE A 14 -19.06 4.63 -7.32
C PHE A 14 -18.40 4.08 -6.04
N ARG A 15 -17.37 3.24 -6.16
CA ARG A 15 -16.68 2.61 -5.01
C ARG A 15 -15.34 3.22 -4.69
N GLY A 16 -14.92 4.27 -5.39
CA GLY A 16 -13.60 4.87 -5.17
C GLY A 16 -13.37 5.29 -3.73
N ASP A 17 -14.32 6.00 -3.13
CA ASP A 17 -14.18 6.47 -1.75
C ASP A 17 -14.25 5.32 -0.74
N ASP A 18 -15.10 4.33 -1.00
CA ASP A 18 -15.18 3.13 -0.16
C ASP A 18 -13.87 2.36 -0.17
N VAL A 19 -13.26 2.19 -1.35
CA VAL A 19 -11.97 1.53 -1.49
C VAL A 19 -10.89 2.31 -0.77
N GLU A 20 -10.86 3.62 -0.92
CA GLU A 20 -9.89 4.46 -0.21
C GLU A 20 -9.99 4.24 1.30
N ALA A 21 -11.18 4.34 1.87
CA ALA A 21 -11.39 4.16 3.29
C ALA A 21 -10.97 2.77 3.76
N SER A 22 -11.27 1.73 2.98
CA SER A 22 -10.90 0.36 3.32
C SER A 22 -9.38 0.16 3.30
N LEU A 23 -8.69 0.75 2.32
CA LEU A 23 -7.23 0.63 2.22
C LEU A 23 -6.52 1.41 3.32
N GLN A 24 -7.08 2.53 3.77
CA GLN A 24 -6.55 3.28 4.90
C GLN A 24 -6.56 2.48 6.20
N GLN A 25 -7.46 1.51 6.31
CA GLN A 25 -7.53 0.61 7.47
C GLN A 25 -6.68 -0.64 7.28
N LEU A 26 -6.64 -1.19 6.07
CA LEU A 26 -5.93 -2.42 5.78
C LEU A 26 -4.41 -2.23 5.75
N ALA A 27 -3.94 -1.16 5.12
CA ALA A 27 -2.51 -0.97 4.91
C ALA A 27 -1.68 -0.88 6.20
N PRO A 28 -2.13 -0.16 7.24
CA PRO A 28 -1.37 -0.11 8.51
C PRO A 28 -1.19 -1.47 9.19
N ILE A 29 -2.08 -2.41 8.93
CA ILE A 29 -2.00 -3.75 9.50
C ILE A 29 -0.73 -4.47 9.03
N SER A 30 -0.22 -4.12 7.85
CA SER A 30 1.02 -4.68 7.33
C SER A 30 2.20 -4.55 8.30
N LEU A 31 2.20 -3.52 9.13
CA LEU A 31 3.28 -3.29 10.10
C LEU A 31 3.32 -4.41 11.15
N ARG A 32 2.19 -5.00 11.48
CA ARG A 32 2.15 -6.14 12.42
C ARG A 32 2.75 -7.41 11.81
N TYR A 33 2.87 -7.45 10.48
CA TYR A 33 3.42 -8.58 9.76
C TYR A 33 4.88 -8.37 9.35
N GLY A 34 5.46 -7.27 9.77
CA GLY A 34 6.86 -7.00 9.53
C GLY A 34 7.15 -5.95 8.46
N ALA A 35 6.13 -5.34 7.88
CA ALA A 35 6.36 -4.27 6.91
C ALA A 35 7.16 -3.14 7.56
N LYS A 36 8.15 -2.65 6.84
CA LYS A 36 8.97 -1.51 7.28
C LYS A 36 8.35 -0.19 6.88
N ARG A 37 7.53 -0.22 5.85
CA ARG A 37 6.89 0.96 5.30
C ARG A 37 5.70 0.53 4.45
N TYR A 38 4.67 1.35 4.42
CA TYR A 38 3.60 1.20 3.47
C TYR A 38 3.20 2.56 2.92
N GLU A 39 2.67 2.56 1.72
CA GLU A 39 2.10 3.74 1.10
C GLU A 39 0.86 3.35 0.32
N VAL A 40 -0.13 4.22 0.32
CA VAL A 40 -1.33 4.04 -0.48
C VAL A 40 -1.50 5.30 -1.30
N PHE A 41 -1.59 5.12 -2.61
CA PHE A 41 -1.75 6.22 -3.56
C PHE A 41 -3.11 6.12 -4.23
N ARG A 42 -3.72 7.25 -4.46
CA ARG A 42 -4.90 7.35 -5.31
C ARG A 42 -4.58 8.32 -6.44
N SER A 43 -4.77 7.88 -7.68
CA SER A 43 -4.46 8.72 -8.84
C SER A 43 -5.31 9.99 -8.82
N ARG A 44 -4.69 11.11 -9.14
CA ARG A 44 -5.40 12.39 -9.32
C ARG A 44 -6.10 12.45 -10.67
N ASP A 45 -5.55 11.76 -11.67
CA ASP A 45 -6.09 11.77 -13.03
C ASP A 45 -7.21 10.75 -13.21
N ASP A 46 -7.15 9.64 -12.46
CA ASP A 46 -8.18 8.60 -12.47
C ASP A 46 -8.51 8.23 -11.03
N ARG A 47 -9.62 8.77 -10.52
CA ARG A 47 -9.98 8.64 -9.11
C ARG A 47 -10.42 7.24 -8.70
N TYR A 48 -10.47 6.29 -9.63
CA TYR A 48 -10.73 4.88 -9.35
C TYR A 48 -9.47 4.03 -9.25
N LYS A 49 -8.32 4.64 -9.56
CA LYS A 49 -7.05 3.91 -9.61
C LYS A 49 -6.25 4.13 -8.34
N PHE A 50 -5.90 3.01 -7.69
CA PHE A 50 -5.08 3.00 -6.47
C PHE A 50 -3.83 2.18 -6.69
N LEU A 51 -2.78 2.53 -5.97
CA LEU A 51 -1.57 1.71 -5.85
C LEU A 51 -1.23 1.60 -4.38
N THR A 52 -1.09 0.36 -3.90
CA THR A 52 -0.55 0.11 -2.56
C THR A 52 0.89 -0.37 -2.68
N SER A 53 1.72 0.08 -1.77
CA SER A 53 3.14 -0.25 -1.74
C SER A 53 3.52 -0.67 -0.32
N PHE A 54 4.22 -1.81 -0.21
CA PHE A 54 4.64 -2.36 1.07
C PHE A 54 6.11 -2.80 0.98
N GLU A 55 6.91 -2.42 1.97
CA GLU A 55 8.30 -2.87 2.04
C GLU A 55 8.45 -3.92 3.12
N PHE A 56 8.98 -5.07 2.74
CA PHE A 56 9.27 -6.18 3.66
C PHE A 56 10.70 -6.64 3.47
N ASP A 57 11.30 -7.18 4.54
CA ASP A 57 12.63 -7.78 4.44
C ASP A 57 12.58 -9.11 3.68
N THR A 58 11.49 -9.86 3.82
CA THR A 58 11.35 -11.18 3.19
C THR A 58 9.99 -11.35 2.53
N LYS A 59 9.96 -12.20 1.51
CA LYS A 59 8.70 -12.58 0.87
C LYS A 59 7.77 -13.33 1.82
N ALA A 60 8.33 -14.09 2.75
CA ALA A 60 7.54 -14.83 3.74
C ALA A 60 6.70 -13.88 4.60
N GLU A 61 7.22 -12.72 4.95
CA GLU A 61 6.46 -11.71 5.70
C GLU A 61 5.30 -11.18 4.87
N TRP A 62 5.54 -10.87 3.60
CA TRP A 62 4.47 -10.47 2.69
C TRP A 62 3.41 -11.56 2.56
N ASP A 63 3.83 -12.81 2.36
CA ASP A 63 2.91 -13.93 2.24
C ASP A 63 2.05 -14.09 3.50
N ALA A 64 2.64 -13.91 4.67
CA ALA A 64 1.90 -13.98 5.93
C ALA A 64 0.81 -12.90 6.00
N TYR A 65 1.08 -11.72 5.51
CA TYR A 65 0.11 -10.63 5.45
C TYR A 65 -0.96 -10.91 4.38
N TRP A 66 -0.53 -11.26 3.18
CA TRP A 66 -1.42 -11.50 2.04
C TRP A 66 -2.41 -12.63 2.30
N TYR A 67 -1.94 -13.71 2.91
CA TYR A 67 -2.77 -14.85 3.26
C TYR A 67 -3.34 -14.77 4.67
N GLY A 68 -3.00 -13.72 5.40
CA GLY A 68 -3.49 -13.52 6.75
C GLY A 68 -4.98 -13.17 6.80
N PRO A 69 -5.59 -13.26 7.99
CA PRO A 69 -7.04 -13.10 8.11
C PRO A 69 -7.53 -11.70 7.70
N GLU A 70 -6.79 -10.66 8.04
CA GLU A 70 -7.25 -9.30 7.77
C GLU A 70 -7.32 -9.01 6.27
N PHE A 71 -6.27 -9.39 5.54
CA PHE A 71 -6.26 -9.18 4.09
C PHE A 71 -7.25 -10.09 3.38
N THR A 72 -7.37 -11.32 3.84
CA THR A 72 -8.34 -12.28 3.31
C THR A 72 -9.76 -11.78 3.53
N ASP A 73 -10.05 -11.27 4.73
CA ASP A 73 -11.36 -10.71 5.05
C ASP A 73 -11.65 -9.47 4.20
N TRP A 74 -10.65 -8.64 3.94
CA TRP A 74 -10.81 -7.48 3.07
C TRP A 74 -11.17 -7.92 1.64
N ARG A 75 -10.45 -8.90 1.09
CA ARG A 75 -10.77 -9.40 -0.26
C ARG A 75 -12.18 -9.94 -0.34
N ALA A 76 -12.59 -10.69 0.65
CA ALA A 76 -13.93 -11.27 0.68
C ALA A 76 -15.01 -10.21 0.94
N GLY A 77 -14.77 -9.33 1.90
CA GLY A 77 -15.75 -8.33 2.31
C GLY A 77 -15.96 -7.20 1.30
N CYS A 78 -14.94 -6.91 0.50
CA CYS A 78 -15.01 -5.86 -0.50
C CYS A 78 -15.18 -6.42 -1.93
N THR A 79 -15.60 -7.66 -2.05
CA THR A 79 -15.88 -8.26 -3.36
C THR A 79 -16.88 -7.39 -4.14
N GLY A 80 -16.52 -7.08 -5.39
CA GLY A 80 -17.32 -6.18 -6.22
C GLY A 80 -16.97 -4.72 -6.12
N TRP A 81 -16.16 -4.32 -5.14
CA TRP A 81 -15.68 -2.95 -5.00
C TRP A 81 -14.46 -2.66 -5.87
N TYR A 82 -13.77 -3.70 -6.30
CA TYR A 82 -12.56 -3.58 -7.11
C TYR A 82 -12.56 -4.61 -8.23
N GLN A 83 -11.78 -4.33 -9.27
CA GLN A 83 -11.64 -5.24 -10.40
C GLN A 83 -10.72 -6.39 -10.05
N VAL A 84 -11.09 -7.57 -10.50
CA VAL A 84 -10.31 -8.79 -10.33
C VAL A 84 -9.66 -9.20 -11.64
N PRO A 85 -8.53 -9.93 -11.60
CA PRO A 85 -7.81 -10.38 -10.41
C PRO A 85 -6.95 -9.28 -9.81
N LEU A 86 -6.68 -9.39 -8.50
CA LEU A 86 -5.65 -8.58 -7.85
C LEU A 86 -4.31 -9.25 -8.08
N LEU A 87 -3.39 -8.54 -8.72
CA LEU A 87 -2.07 -9.06 -9.04
C LEU A 87 -1.03 -8.14 -8.42
N TYR A 88 -0.17 -8.71 -7.57
CA TYR A 88 0.92 -7.95 -6.99
C TYR A 88 2.23 -8.24 -7.70
N ALA A 89 3.18 -7.30 -7.60
CA ALA A 89 4.55 -7.49 -8.03
C ALA A 89 5.45 -7.47 -6.79
N TRP A 90 6.33 -8.46 -6.67
CA TRP A 90 7.37 -8.52 -5.66
C TRP A 90 8.68 -8.10 -6.31
N GLN A 91 9.29 -7.02 -5.80
CA GLN A 91 10.40 -6.34 -6.46
C GLN A 91 11.52 -6.09 -5.49
N ASP A 92 12.74 -6.08 -5.99
CA ASP A 92 13.88 -5.62 -5.22
C ASP A 92 13.87 -4.09 -5.16
N LEU A 93 14.12 -3.54 -3.98
CA LEU A 93 14.37 -2.11 -3.84
C LEU A 93 15.81 -1.85 -4.26
N VAL A 94 16.00 -1.45 -5.50
CA VAL A 94 17.32 -1.30 -6.10
C VAL A 94 17.98 0.02 -5.73
N ALA A 95 17.19 1.07 -5.63
CA ALA A 95 17.70 2.39 -5.27
C ALA A 95 16.62 3.18 -4.57
N VAL A 96 17.02 3.95 -3.58
CA VAL A 96 16.13 4.86 -2.87
C VAL A 96 16.95 6.10 -2.53
N GLY A 97 16.30 7.24 -2.59
CA GLY A 97 16.92 8.50 -2.19
C GLY A 97 15.87 9.41 -1.63
N GLU A 98 16.32 10.33 -0.80
CA GLU A 98 15.44 11.31 -0.19
C GLU A 98 16.22 12.61 -0.05
N LEU A 99 15.60 13.70 -0.46
CA LEU A 99 16.15 15.00 -0.19
C LEU A 99 15.82 15.37 1.24
N ARG A 100 16.85 15.51 2.05
CA ARG A 100 16.72 15.99 3.40
C ARG A 100 17.06 17.46 3.43
N GLU A 101 16.07 18.28 3.61
CA GLU A 101 16.27 19.69 3.77
C GLU A 101 16.64 19.98 5.23
N PRO A 102 17.47 20.98 5.49
CA PRO A 102 17.74 21.40 6.85
C PRO A 102 16.54 22.18 7.42
N VAL A 103 15.37 21.60 7.29
CA VAL A 103 14.10 22.27 7.56
C VAL A 103 13.97 22.66 9.01
N ALA A 104 14.47 21.82 9.91
CA ALA A 104 14.35 22.11 11.33
C ALA A 104 15.04 23.41 11.70
N ALA A 105 16.25 23.65 11.17
CA ALA A 105 16.96 24.89 11.40
C ALA A 105 16.24 26.07 10.74
N ASP A 106 15.86 25.90 9.49
CA ASP A 106 15.19 26.95 8.73
C ASP A 106 13.83 27.32 9.33
N ALA A 107 13.06 26.32 9.75
CA ALA A 107 11.78 26.55 10.39
C ALA A 107 11.90 27.27 11.72
N LEU A 108 12.98 27.02 12.44
CA LEU A 108 13.21 27.65 13.73
C LEU A 108 13.69 29.08 13.63
N GLU A 109 14.22 29.47 12.50
CA GLU A 109 14.71 30.82 12.27
C GLU A 109 13.60 31.81 11.94
N GLU A 110 12.46 31.35 11.68
CA GLU A 110 11.29 32.18 11.38
C GLU A 110 10.57 32.69 12.65
#